data_ba3c0c9270f4a2783fe866fe48218603
#
_entry.id   ba3c0c9270f4a2783fe866fe48218603
#
_cell.length_a   1.000
_cell.length_b   1.000
_cell.length_c   1.000
_cell.angle_alpha   90.00
_cell.angle_beta   90.00
_cell.angle_gamma   90.00
#
_symmetry.space_group_name_H-M   'P 1'
#
loop_
_entity.id
_entity.type
_entity.pdbx_description
1 polymer ?
#
loop_
_entity_poly.entity_id
_entity_poly.type
_entity_poly.pdbx_seq_one_letter_code
_entity_poly.pdbx_strand_id
1 'polypeptide(L)'
;MIRYDLDPAELLANIKKEDANWFTKATARTAALIAAGKFIETAAIWSKAKPAFMILQKNKCIFCERLFSRPDESRIDMDLEHFRPKSAVKEWKIATSTPDQHGVASANGYYWLACNTDNYAASCKTCNSEYKGTFFPISGPRCTAPGSSADLVNEQEILVYPIGTAHPNPESLITFTGTVARPVDTSG
;
A
#
# COMPACT_ATOMS: atom_id res chain seq x y z
N MET A 1 3.18 4.25 -14.09
CA MET A 1 2.93 4.63 -12.67
C MET A 1 3.49 6.01 -12.47
N ILE A 2 2.70 6.92 -11.90
CA ILE A 2 3.10 8.31 -11.62
C ILE A 2 3.23 8.52 -10.12
N ARG A 3 3.99 9.52 -9.72
CA ARG A 3 4.05 9.96 -8.33
C ARG A 3 2.82 10.82 -8.00
N TYR A 4 2.30 10.65 -6.80
CA TYR A 4 1.26 11.50 -6.22
C TYR A 4 1.86 12.32 -5.09
N ASP A 5 1.77 13.64 -5.19
CA ASP A 5 2.20 14.54 -4.13
C ASP A 5 1.28 14.38 -2.92
N LEU A 6 1.90 14.32 -1.75
CA LEU A 6 1.20 14.19 -0.48
C LEU A 6 1.23 15.52 0.29
N ASP A 7 0.07 16.11 0.48
CA ASP A 7 -0.14 17.09 1.54
C ASP A 7 -0.77 16.39 2.75
N PRO A 8 -0.01 16.18 3.84
CA PRO A 8 -0.52 15.50 5.01
C PRO A 8 -1.70 16.23 5.68
N ALA A 9 -1.74 17.56 5.62
CA ALA A 9 -2.80 18.35 6.21
C ALA A 9 -4.11 18.19 5.42
N GLU A 10 -4.03 18.20 4.10
CA GLU A 10 -5.17 17.97 3.22
C GLU A 10 -5.72 16.55 3.37
N LEU A 11 -4.84 15.54 3.36
CA LEU A 11 -5.22 14.15 3.58
C LEU A 11 -5.96 13.98 4.92
N LEU A 12 -5.39 14.53 5.99
CA LEU A 12 -5.99 14.52 7.33
C LEU A 12 -7.39 15.17 7.33
N ALA A 13 -7.52 16.33 6.71
CA ALA A 13 -8.80 17.05 6.63
C ALA A 13 -9.84 16.24 5.85
N ASN A 14 -9.46 15.62 4.74
CA ASN A 14 -10.37 14.81 3.93
C ASN A 14 -10.81 13.53 4.66
N ILE A 15 -9.93 12.86 5.41
CA ILE A 15 -10.31 11.71 6.24
C ILE A 15 -11.29 12.13 7.34
N LYS A 16 -11.06 13.27 8.00
CA LYS A 16 -11.94 13.79 9.05
C LYS A 16 -13.33 14.21 8.56
N LYS A 17 -13.49 14.57 7.29
CA LYS A 17 -14.81 14.81 6.69
C LYS A 17 -15.67 13.54 6.68
N GLU A 18 -15.07 12.38 6.48
CA GLU A 18 -15.76 11.09 6.46
C GLU A 18 -16.01 10.53 7.87
N ASP A 19 -15.09 10.76 8.80
CA ASP A 19 -15.18 10.37 10.20
C ASP A 19 -14.28 11.27 11.06
N ALA A 20 -14.87 12.23 11.76
CA ALA A 20 -14.14 13.20 12.60
C ALA A 20 -13.25 12.52 13.66
N ASN A 21 -13.63 11.33 14.11
CA ASN A 21 -12.92 10.56 15.14
C ASN A 21 -12.03 9.46 14.56
N TRP A 22 -11.79 9.43 13.25
CA TRP A 22 -11.08 8.36 12.59
C TRP A 22 -9.70 8.09 13.22
N PHE A 23 -8.92 9.12 13.46
CA PHE A 23 -7.55 8.96 14.00
C PHE A 23 -7.54 8.41 15.43
N THR A 24 -8.50 8.81 16.26
CA THR A 24 -8.66 8.25 17.62
C THR A 24 -8.99 6.76 17.54
N LYS A 25 -9.91 6.38 16.64
CA LYS A 25 -10.27 4.98 16.40
C LYS A 25 -9.09 4.19 15.84
N ALA A 26 -8.34 4.77 14.89
CA ALA A 26 -7.16 4.15 14.28
C ALA A 26 -6.06 3.87 15.33
N THR A 27 -5.77 4.84 16.20
CA THR A 27 -4.80 4.68 17.29
C THR A 27 -5.21 3.59 18.26
N ALA A 28 -6.46 3.60 18.73
CA ALA A 28 -6.98 2.57 19.63
C ALA A 28 -6.95 1.18 18.97
N ARG A 29 -7.31 1.11 17.69
CA ARG A 29 -7.29 -0.13 16.92
C ARG A 29 -5.88 -0.68 16.74
N THR A 30 -4.92 0.18 16.40
CA THR A 30 -3.51 -0.20 16.27
C THR A 30 -2.98 -0.77 17.59
N ALA A 31 -3.26 -0.11 18.72
CA ALA A 31 -2.85 -0.60 20.05
C ALA A 31 -3.44 -2.00 20.35
N ALA A 32 -4.70 -2.23 20.02
CA ALA A 32 -5.35 -3.53 20.19
C ALA A 32 -4.73 -4.63 19.30
N LEU A 33 -4.37 -4.31 18.06
CA LEU A 33 -3.71 -5.25 17.15
C LEU A 33 -2.29 -5.57 17.62
N ILE A 34 -1.55 -4.58 18.12
CA ILE A 34 -0.22 -4.79 18.70
C ILE A 34 -0.31 -5.69 19.93
N ALA A 35 -1.26 -5.44 20.83
CA ALA A 35 -1.47 -6.27 22.01
C ALA A 35 -1.86 -7.73 21.65
N ALA A 36 -2.58 -7.92 20.54
CA ALA A 36 -2.95 -9.26 20.05
C ALA A 36 -1.84 -9.97 19.28
N GLY A 37 -0.79 -9.26 18.82
CA GLY A 37 0.30 -9.79 18.00
C GLY A 37 -0.13 -10.29 16.62
N LYS A 38 -1.33 -9.93 16.16
CA LYS A 38 -1.87 -10.33 14.85
C LYS A 38 -3.05 -9.45 14.43
N PHE A 39 -3.37 -9.50 13.13
CA PHE A 39 -4.59 -8.88 12.62
C PHE A 39 -5.83 -9.65 13.11
N ILE A 40 -6.80 -8.90 13.64
CA ILE A 40 -8.10 -9.41 14.02
C ILE A 40 -9.15 -8.72 13.14
N GLU A 41 -9.94 -9.51 12.42
CA GLU A 41 -11.01 -8.96 11.57
C GLU A 41 -12.10 -8.32 12.45
N THR A 42 -12.43 -7.09 12.17
CA THR A 42 -13.52 -6.31 12.76
C THR A 42 -14.02 -5.29 11.74
N ALA A 43 -14.82 -4.31 12.17
CA ALA A 43 -15.24 -3.22 11.30
C ALA A 43 -14.06 -2.58 10.58
N ALA A 44 -14.15 -2.46 9.27
CA ALA A 44 -13.11 -1.93 8.37
C ALA A 44 -13.06 -0.40 8.47
N ILE A 45 -12.47 0.15 9.55
CA ILE A 45 -12.41 1.59 9.76
C ILE A 45 -11.64 2.32 8.64
N TRP A 46 -10.67 1.63 8.00
CA TRP A 46 -9.93 2.17 6.86
C TRP A 46 -10.82 2.51 5.66
N SER A 47 -11.99 1.88 5.52
CA SER A 47 -12.93 2.20 4.44
C SER A 47 -13.36 3.68 4.45
N LYS A 48 -13.35 4.32 5.62
CA LYS A 48 -13.63 5.75 5.78
C LYS A 48 -12.51 6.66 5.27
N ALA A 49 -11.28 6.15 5.18
CA ALA A 49 -10.18 6.89 4.58
C ALA A 49 -10.16 6.81 3.04
N LYS A 50 -10.87 5.85 2.44
CA LYS A 50 -10.89 5.59 1.00
C LYS A 50 -11.17 6.83 0.14
N PRO A 51 -12.20 7.67 0.43
CA PRO A 51 -12.46 8.87 -0.37
C PRO A 51 -11.30 9.85 -0.40
N ALA A 52 -10.58 10.00 0.72
CA ALA A 52 -9.43 10.90 0.81
C ALA A 52 -8.28 10.43 -0.11
N PHE A 53 -8.02 9.14 -0.17
CA PHE A 53 -7.02 8.57 -1.09
C PHE A 53 -7.46 8.64 -2.55
N MET A 54 -8.74 8.51 -2.84
CA MET A 54 -9.27 8.73 -4.19
C MET A 54 -9.02 10.18 -4.65
N ILE A 55 -9.26 11.17 -3.79
CA ILE A 55 -8.97 12.58 -4.09
C ILE A 55 -7.48 12.77 -4.33
N LEU A 56 -6.62 12.31 -3.42
CA LEU A 56 -5.16 12.40 -3.51
C LEU A 56 -4.65 11.79 -4.83
N GLN A 57 -5.21 10.66 -5.25
CA GLN A 57 -4.81 9.95 -6.45
C GLN A 57 -5.57 10.39 -7.72
N LYS A 58 -6.32 11.49 -7.66
CA LYS A 58 -7.11 12.03 -8.80
C LYS A 58 -8.03 10.96 -9.40
N ASN A 59 -8.68 10.16 -8.55
CA ASN A 59 -9.53 9.03 -8.90
C ASN A 59 -8.84 7.97 -9.78
N LYS A 60 -7.56 7.72 -9.58
CA LYS A 60 -6.81 6.70 -10.31
C LYS A 60 -6.38 5.54 -9.40
N CYS A 61 -6.29 4.36 -9.98
CA CYS A 61 -5.69 3.20 -9.34
C CYS A 61 -4.19 3.43 -9.15
N ILE A 62 -3.67 3.16 -7.94
CA ILE A 62 -2.24 3.34 -7.60
C ILE A 62 -1.30 2.51 -8.49
N PHE A 63 -1.76 1.38 -9.01
CA PHE A 63 -0.93 0.45 -9.79
C PHE A 63 -1.07 0.63 -11.30
N CYS A 64 -2.30 0.58 -11.84
CA CYS A 64 -2.54 0.59 -13.29
C CYS A 64 -2.99 1.95 -13.83
N GLU A 65 -3.20 2.93 -12.97
CA GLU A 65 -3.65 4.29 -13.29
C GLU A 65 -5.01 4.36 -14.01
N ARG A 66 -5.77 3.26 -14.03
CA ARG A 66 -7.14 3.27 -14.52
C ARG A 66 -7.93 4.36 -13.80
N LEU A 67 -8.53 5.26 -14.57
CA LEU A 67 -9.41 6.31 -14.07
C LEU A 67 -10.77 5.71 -13.69
N PHE A 68 -11.31 6.09 -12.55
CA PHE A 68 -12.66 5.76 -12.11
C PHE A 68 -13.59 6.88 -12.52
N SER A 69 -14.40 6.63 -13.54
CA SER A 69 -15.12 7.67 -14.28
C SER A 69 -16.32 8.25 -13.54
N ARG A 70 -16.86 7.55 -12.53
CA ARG A 70 -18.03 7.99 -11.76
C ARG A 70 -17.82 7.79 -10.26
N PRO A 71 -18.21 8.77 -9.43
CA PRO A 71 -18.10 8.66 -7.97
C PRO A 71 -18.81 7.44 -7.38
N ASP A 72 -19.94 7.03 -7.98
CA ASP A 72 -20.74 5.91 -7.49
C ASP A 72 -20.17 4.55 -7.92
N GLU A 73 -19.69 4.44 -9.17
CA GLU A 73 -18.99 3.23 -9.66
C GLU A 73 -17.64 3.05 -8.96
N SER A 74 -16.95 4.14 -8.66
CA SER A 74 -15.65 4.11 -8.00
C SER A 74 -15.71 3.51 -6.59
N ARG A 75 -16.83 3.65 -5.87
CA ARG A 75 -16.99 3.08 -4.53
C ARG A 75 -17.03 1.56 -4.53
N ILE A 76 -17.53 0.94 -5.59
CA ILE A 76 -17.67 -0.51 -5.72
C ILE A 76 -16.40 -1.14 -6.30
N ASP A 77 -15.79 -0.51 -7.30
CA ASP A 77 -14.66 -1.05 -8.05
C ASP A 77 -13.30 -0.72 -7.43
N MET A 78 -13.26 0.17 -6.45
CA MET A 78 -12.05 0.56 -5.75
C MET A 78 -12.03 0.03 -4.33
N ASP A 79 -10.87 -0.45 -3.92
CA ASP A 79 -10.55 -0.80 -2.54
C ASP A 79 -9.52 0.16 -1.97
N LEU A 80 -9.48 0.31 -0.65
CA LEU A 80 -8.33 0.86 0.02
C LEU A 80 -7.35 -0.27 0.27
N GLU A 81 -6.28 -0.25 -0.51
CA GLU A 81 -5.19 -1.22 -0.46
C GLU A 81 -4.29 -0.94 0.74
N HIS A 82 -3.80 -2.01 1.36
CA HIS A 82 -2.70 -1.97 2.32
C HIS A 82 -1.41 -2.31 1.58
N PHE A 83 -0.56 -1.32 1.33
CA PHE A 83 0.69 -1.50 0.61
C PHE A 83 1.53 -2.64 1.20
N ARG A 84 1.75 -2.62 2.51
CA ARG A 84 2.20 -3.79 3.29
C ARG A 84 0.97 -4.54 3.78
N PRO A 85 0.79 -5.81 3.40
CA PRO A 85 -0.42 -6.59 3.75
C PRO A 85 -0.63 -6.72 5.25
N LYS A 86 -1.83 -6.38 5.71
CA LYS A 86 -2.16 -6.30 7.15
C LYS A 86 -2.29 -7.64 7.88
N SER A 87 -2.59 -8.74 7.16
CA SER A 87 -2.97 -10.01 7.81
C SER A 87 -2.03 -11.16 7.53
N ALA A 88 -1.59 -11.32 6.30
CA ALA A 88 -0.64 -12.34 5.90
C ALA A 88 0.16 -11.86 4.70
N VAL A 89 1.35 -12.39 4.49
CA VAL A 89 2.14 -12.18 3.27
C VAL A 89 2.40 -13.53 2.63
N LYS A 90 2.04 -13.68 1.37
CA LYS A 90 2.40 -14.86 0.57
C LYS A 90 3.85 -14.78 0.14
N GLU A 91 4.50 -15.93 0.10
CA GLU A 91 5.82 -16.06 -0.48
C GLU A 91 5.79 -15.66 -1.96
N TRP A 92 6.73 -14.81 -2.35
CA TRP A 92 6.95 -14.45 -3.75
C TRP A 92 8.20 -15.16 -4.25
N LYS A 93 8.06 -16.01 -5.27
CA LYS A 93 9.18 -16.67 -5.94
C LYS A 93 9.25 -16.22 -7.39
N ILE A 94 10.36 -15.59 -7.77
CA ILE A 94 10.65 -15.33 -9.17
C ILE A 94 11.50 -16.51 -9.66
N ALA A 95 11.04 -17.21 -10.70
CA ALA A 95 11.65 -18.48 -11.18
C ALA A 95 13.12 -18.37 -11.62
N THR A 96 13.64 -17.15 -11.78
CA THR A 96 14.99 -16.89 -12.32
C THR A 96 15.93 -16.16 -11.37
N SER A 97 15.50 -15.87 -10.16
CA SER A 97 16.30 -15.08 -9.23
C SER A 97 16.91 -15.91 -8.12
N THR A 98 17.97 -15.39 -7.53
CA THR A 98 18.63 -15.99 -6.36
C THR A 98 17.65 -16.07 -5.18
N PRO A 99 17.74 -17.08 -4.30
CA PRO A 99 16.82 -17.27 -3.18
C PRO A 99 16.64 -16.07 -2.27
N ASP A 100 17.61 -15.17 -2.22
CA ASP A 100 17.65 -14.01 -1.31
C ASP A 100 16.81 -12.79 -1.74
N GLN A 101 16.19 -12.84 -2.93
CA GLN A 101 15.42 -11.72 -3.50
C GLN A 101 13.90 -11.84 -3.32
N HIS A 102 13.42 -12.74 -2.45
CA HIS A 102 12.00 -13.11 -2.49
C HIS A 102 11.31 -12.87 -1.20
N GLY A 103 11.16 -12.14 -0.49
CA GLY A 103 10.38 -12.04 0.75
C GLY A 103 9.73 -13.35 1.19
N VAL A 104 10.15 -13.86 2.30
CA VAL A 104 9.57 -15.03 2.98
C VAL A 104 8.10 -14.74 3.31
N ALA A 105 7.26 -15.77 3.31
CA ALA A 105 5.89 -15.69 3.78
C ALA A 105 5.82 -15.22 5.25
N SER A 106 4.74 -14.52 5.60
CA SER A 106 4.43 -14.17 6.99
C SER A 106 2.97 -14.52 7.28
N ALA A 107 2.73 -15.27 8.33
CA ALA A 107 1.37 -15.63 8.75
C ALA A 107 0.59 -14.43 9.33
N ASN A 108 1.28 -13.46 9.90
CA ASN A 108 0.66 -12.32 10.58
C ASN A 108 0.70 -11.02 9.78
N GLY A 109 1.48 -10.96 8.70
CA GLY A 109 1.67 -9.74 7.91
C GLY A 109 2.12 -8.57 8.77
N TYR A 110 1.69 -7.37 8.38
CA TYR A 110 2.02 -6.11 9.05
C TYR A 110 0.81 -5.56 9.81
N TYR A 111 0.30 -6.35 10.76
CA TYR A 111 -0.93 -6.05 11.51
C TYR A 111 -0.92 -4.68 12.20
N TRP A 112 0.24 -4.20 12.63
CA TRP A 112 0.41 -2.90 13.28
C TRP A 112 0.28 -1.72 12.31
N LEU A 113 0.39 -1.96 11.00
CA LEU A 113 0.21 -0.97 9.94
C LEU A 113 -1.21 -0.97 9.36
N ALA A 114 -2.11 -1.79 9.91
CA ALA A 114 -3.48 -1.93 9.40
C ALA A 114 -4.30 -0.63 9.46
N CYS A 115 -3.95 0.29 10.36
CA CYS A 115 -4.60 1.60 10.49
C CYS A 115 -3.63 2.77 10.28
N ASN A 116 -2.50 2.53 9.60
CA ASN A 116 -1.53 3.58 9.26
C ASN A 116 -1.84 4.14 7.87
N THR A 117 -2.04 5.45 7.76
CA THR A 117 -2.31 6.14 6.49
C THR A 117 -1.15 6.04 5.49
N ASP A 118 0.09 5.95 5.97
CA ASP A 118 1.28 5.78 5.11
C ASP A 118 1.36 4.38 4.47
N ASN A 119 0.44 3.51 4.84
CA ASN A 119 0.30 2.16 4.29
C ASN A 119 -0.92 2.00 3.37
N TYR A 120 -1.60 3.10 3.02
CA TYR A 120 -2.84 3.06 2.25
C TYR A 120 -2.68 3.60 0.84
N ALA A 121 -3.41 3.01 -0.10
CA ALA A 121 -3.58 3.53 -1.44
C ALA A 121 -4.93 3.11 -2.02
N ALA A 122 -5.53 3.93 -2.87
CA ALA A 122 -6.70 3.54 -3.62
C ALA A 122 -6.30 2.64 -4.79
N SER A 123 -6.89 1.46 -4.90
CA SER A 123 -6.58 0.48 -5.94
C SER A 123 -7.85 -0.12 -6.54
N CYS A 124 -7.85 -0.46 -7.83
CA CYS A 124 -8.93 -1.24 -8.40
C CYS A 124 -8.89 -2.68 -7.88
N LYS A 125 -10.04 -3.33 -7.84
CA LYS A 125 -10.18 -4.71 -7.34
C LYS A 125 -9.26 -5.69 -8.06
N THR A 126 -9.13 -5.58 -9.38
CA THR A 126 -8.25 -6.43 -10.16
C THR A 126 -6.79 -6.31 -9.70
N CYS A 127 -6.28 -5.08 -9.58
CA CYS A 127 -4.90 -4.88 -9.09
C CYS A 127 -4.74 -5.31 -7.64
N ASN A 128 -5.72 -4.99 -6.79
CA ASN A 128 -5.68 -5.31 -5.37
C ASN A 128 -5.78 -6.82 -5.11
N SER A 129 -6.81 -7.48 -5.69
CA SER A 129 -7.15 -8.86 -5.32
C SER A 129 -6.47 -9.91 -6.19
N GLU A 130 -6.37 -9.66 -7.52
CA GLU A 130 -5.87 -10.66 -8.46
C GLU A 130 -4.36 -10.57 -8.66
N TYR A 131 -3.81 -9.35 -8.79
CA TYR A 131 -2.39 -9.18 -9.08
C TYR A 131 -1.55 -9.04 -7.83
N LYS A 132 -1.79 -8.03 -7.01
CA LYS A 132 -1.00 -7.86 -5.79
C LYS A 132 -1.41 -8.83 -4.68
N GLY A 133 -2.71 -8.92 -4.39
CA GLY A 133 -3.21 -9.72 -3.27
C GLY A 133 -2.41 -9.43 -1.98
N THR A 134 -1.89 -10.47 -1.37
CA THR A 134 -1.02 -10.35 -0.19
C THR A 134 0.47 -10.54 -0.50
N PHE A 135 0.87 -10.41 -1.75
CA PHE A 135 2.29 -10.40 -2.11
C PHE A 135 2.95 -9.09 -1.70
N PHE A 136 4.11 -9.21 -1.10
CA PHE A 136 4.97 -8.08 -0.74
C PHE A 136 6.43 -8.52 -0.79
N PRO A 137 7.06 -8.52 -1.99
CA PRO A 137 8.43 -8.95 -2.16
C PRO A 137 9.41 -7.93 -1.56
N ILE A 138 10.43 -8.45 -0.89
CA ILE A 138 11.50 -7.69 -0.24
C ILE A 138 12.83 -8.39 -0.50
N SER A 139 13.94 -7.67 -0.46
CA SER A 139 15.29 -8.25 -0.60
C SER A 139 16.05 -8.32 0.73
N GLY A 140 15.58 -7.62 1.76
CA GLY A 140 16.11 -7.66 3.11
C GLY A 140 15.30 -8.55 4.06
N PRO A 141 15.63 -8.56 5.35
CA PRO A 141 14.91 -9.33 6.36
C PRO A 141 13.52 -8.73 6.62
N ARG A 142 12.48 -9.59 6.64
CA ARG A 142 11.12 -9.15 6.92
C ARG A 142 10.93 -8.73 8.38
N CYS A 143 10.39 -7.54 8.58
CA CYS A 143 9.93 -7.09 9.88
C CYS A 143 8.68 -7.89 10.29
N THR A 144 8.73 -8.54 11.45
CA THR A 144 7.66 -9.43 11.95
C THR A 144 6.90 -8.89 13.15
N ALA A 145 7.32 -7.76 13.68
CA ALA A 145 6.74 -7.10 14.84
C ALA A 145 6.80 -5.57 14.67
N PRO A 146 6.03 -4.82 15.46
CA PRO A 146 6.15 -3.37 15.50
C PRO A 146 7.58 -2.96 15.80
N GLY A 147 8.19 -2.20 14.90
CA GLY A 147 9.55 -1.70 14.99
C GLY A 147 9.62 -0.23 14.59
N SER A 148 10.83 0.30 14.48
CA SER A 148 11.07 1.64 13.99
C SER A 148 10.86 1.74 12.47
N SER A 149 10.77 2.95 11.94
CA SER A 149 10.77 3.16 10.49
C SER A 149 12.05 2.64 9.83
N ALA A 150 13.18 2.64 10.54
CA ALA A 150 14.44 2.09 10.06
C ALA A 150 14.34 0.57 9.83
N ASP A 151 13.58 -0.17 10.65
CA ASP A 151 13.39 -1.61 10.46
C ASP A 151 12.60 -1.89 9.17
N LEU A 152 11.63 -1.05 8.84
CA LEU A 152 10.88 -1.17 7.58
C LEU A 152 11.75 -0.83 6.36
N VAL A 153 12.64 0.14 6.47
CA VAL A 153 13.60 0.49 5.40
C VAL A 153 14.59 -0.67 5.14
N ASN A 154 14.99 -1.38 6.20
CA ASN A 154 15.89 -2.53 6.08
C ASN A 154 15.27 -3.72 5.31
N GLU A 155 13.94 -3.75 5.12
CA GLU A 155 13.28 -4.75 4.29
C GLU A 155 13.65 -4.63 2.82
N GLN A 156 14.05 -3.43 2.36
CA GLN A 156 14.37 -3.16 0.96
C GLN A 156 13.26 -3.68 0.04
N GLU A 157 12.07 -3.09 0.18
CA GLU A 157 10.90 -3.46 -0.60
C GLU A 157 11.15 -3.29 -2.10
N ILE A 158 10.68 -4.27 -2.88
CA ILE A 158 10.79 -4.27 -4.34
C ILE A 158 9.62 -3.48 -4.96
N LEU A 159 8.48 -3.45 -4.29
CA LEU A 159 7.36 -2.63 -4.72
C LEU A 159 7.61 -1.15 -4.37
N VAL A 160 7.28 -0.27 -5.29
CA VAL A 160 7.39 1.18 -5.07
C VAL A 160 6.06 1.73 -4.61
N TYR A 161 6.07 2.49 -3.50
CA TYR A 161 4.91 3.23 -3.03
C TYR A 161 4.95 4.65 -3.64
N PRO A 162 4.03 5.00 -4.55
CA PRO A 162 4.16 6.22 -5.33
C PRO A 162 3.50 7.47 -4.70
N ILE A 163 3.14 7.40 -3.41
CA ILE A 163 2.58 8.55 -2.68
C ILE A 163 3.68 9.19 -1.84
N GLY A 164 3.85 10.50 -2.00
CA GLY A 164 4.89 11.26 -1.32
C GLY A 164 6.28 10.98 -1.87
N THR A 165 7.31 11.19 -1.04
CA THR A 165 8.72 11.16 -1.46
C THR A 165 9.58 10.11 -0.76
N ALA A 166 8.96 9.23 0.05
CA ALA A 166 9.69 8.21 0.80
C ALA A 166 10.31 7.12 -0.09
N HIS A 167 9.74 6.89 -1.27
CA HIS A 167 10.23 5.94 -2.26
C HIS A 167 10.78 6.64 -3.50
N PRO A 168 11.59 5.96 -4.33
CA PRO A 168 12.03 6.48 -5.63
C PRO A 168 10.84 6.92 -6.49
N ASN A 169 11.08 7.88 -7.38
CA ASN A 169 10.04 8.28 -8.33
C ASN A 169 9.75 7.13 -9.30
N PRO A 170 8.52 6.58 -9.34
CA PRO A 170 8.20 5.48 -10.24
C PRO A 170 8.41 5.82 -11.72
N GLU A 171 8.31 7.09 -12.11
CA GLU A 171 8.57 7.55 -13.47
C GLU A 171 10.05 7.40 -13.89
N SER A 172 10.98 7.36 -12.92
CA SER A 172 12.39 7.08 -13.20
C SER A 172 12.71 5.57 -13.26
N LEU A 173 11.76 4.71 -12.90
CA LEU A 173 11.96 3.26 -12.85
C LEU A 173 11.29 2.53 -13.99
N ILE A 174 10.18 3.06 -14.51
CA ILE A 174 9.33 2.41 -15.50
C ILE A 174 9.09 3.34 -16.67
N THR A 175 9.33 2.86 -17.87
CA THR A 175 8.96 3.50 -19.14
C THR A 175 8.03 2.59 -19.93
N PHE A 176 7.52 3.07 -21.07
CA PHE A 176 6.61 2.32 -21.92
C PHE A 176 7.11 2.31 -23.37
N THR A 177 7.03 1.14 -23.99
CA THR A 177 7.15 0.99 -25.45
C THR A 177 5.77 0.62 -25.98
N GLY A 178 5.06 1.59 -26.54
CA GLY A 178 3.63 1.46 -26.80
C GLY A 178 2.86 1.27 -25.47
N THR A 179 2.16 0.17 -25.31
CA THR A 179 1.40 -0.19 -24.08
C THR A 179 2.17 -1.12 -23.14
N VAL A 180 3.39 -1.53 -23.50
CA VAL A 180 4.19 -2.49 -22.73
C VAL A 180 5.10 -1.75 -21.77
N ALA A 181 4.94 -1.98 -20.47
CA ALA A 181 5.82 -1.47 -19.43
C ALA A 181 7.23 -2.08 -19.55
N ARG A 182 8.24 -1.26 -19.41
CA ARG A 182 9.66 -1.63 -19.44
C ARG A 182 10.38 -0.99 -18.26
N PRO A 183 11.39 -1.64 -17.69
CA PRO A 183 12.30 -0.92 -16.78
C PRO A 183 13.00 0.21 -17.55
N VAL A 184 13.25 1.31 -16.87
CA VAL A 184 14.15 2.33 -17.39
C VAL A 184 15.56 1.74 -17.35
N ASP A 185 16.25 1.73 -18.51
CA ASP A 185 17.63 1.31 -18.58
C ASP A 185 18.52 2.40 -17.95
N THR A 186 19.11 2.09 -16.81
CA THR A 186 20.06 2.98 -16.12
C THR A 186 21.51 2.63 -16.41
N SER A 187 21.76 1.65 -17.28
CA SER A 187 23.09 1.28 -17.75
C SER A 187 23.48 2.15 -18.95
N GLY A 188 23.88 3.39 -18.68
CA GLY A 188 24.48 4.33 -19.63
C GLY A 188 25.93 4.60 -19.25
#